data_d0c30ec7f7ef4826dc7d35e98b2ed2b9
#
_entry.id   d0c30ec7f7ef4826dc7d35e98b2ed2b9
#
_cell.length_a   1.000
_cell.length_b   1.000
_cell.length_c   1.000
_cell.angle_alpha   90.00
_cell.angle_beta   90.00
_cell.angle_gamma   90.00
#
_symmetry.space_group_name_H-M   'P 1'
#
loop_
_entity.id
_entity.type
_entity.pdbx_description
1 polymer ?
#
loop_
_entity_poly.entity_id
_entity_poly.type
_entity_poly.pdbx_seq_one_letter_code
_entity_poly.pdbx_strand_id
1 'polypeptide(L)' 'MAKHTTGVVRWFDGSKGYGTIHAESGEQVFVHYSAITGQGAPLLDEGERVAFFLEHTVRSPEASDVTRLN' A
#
# COMPACT_ATOMS: atom_id res chain seq x y z
N MET A 1 -16.52 0.05 -3.14
CA MET A 1 -16.20 1.44 -2.88
C MET A 1 -14.93 1.55 -2.07
N ALA A 2 -14.02 2.42 -2.45
CA ALA A 2 -12.73 2.54 -1.78
C ALA A 2 -12.87 3.31 -0.47
N LYS A 3 -12.10 2.91 0.52
CA LYS A 3 -12.10 3.55 1.83
C LYS A 3 -10.70 4.06 2.12
N HIS A 4 -10.60 5.33 2.51
CA HIS A 4 -9.29 5.92 2.83
C HIS A 4 -8.88 5.47 4.24
N THR A 5 -7.66 4.96 4.34
CA THR A 5 -7.15 4.45 5.62
C THR A 5 -5.63 4.54 5.63
N THR A 6 -5.03 4.08 6.71
CA THR A 6 -3.58 4.08 6.86
C THR A 6 -3.10 2.68 7.21
N GLY A 7 -1.80 2.47 7.08
CA GLY A 7 -1.21 1.20 7.43
C GLY A 7 0.30 1.28 7.44
N VAL A 8 0.92 0.11 7.63
CA VAL A 8 2.37 -0.03 7.70
C VAL A 8 2.80 -1.06 6.66
N VAL A 9 3.84 -0.74 5.91
CA VAL A 9 4.35 -1.66 4.89
C VAL A 9 4.96 -2.87 5.56
N ARG A 10 4.46 -4.06 5.21
CA ARG A 10 4.99 -5.32 5.73
C ARG A 10 6.24 -5.73 4.97
N TRP A 11 6.18 -5.67 3.66
CA TRP A 11 7.32 -5.93 2.80
C TRP A 11 7.01 -5.38 1.41
N PHE A 12 8.07 -5.14 0.66
CA PHE A 12 7.93 -4.66 -0.70
C PHE A 12 9.13 -5.16 -1.52
N ASP A 13 8.84 -5.80 -2.65
CA ASP A 13 9.88 -6.31 -3.54
C ASP A 13 10.07 -5.32 -4.67
N GLY A 14 11.16 -4.53 -4.60
CA GLY A 14 11.41 -3.48 -5.57
C GLY A 14 11.68 -4.01 -6.98
N SER A 15 12.19 -5.22 -7.09
CA SER A 15 12.48 -5.77 -8.41
C SER A 15 11.22 -6.29 -9.10
N LYS A 16 10.24 -6.71 -8.33
CA LYS A 16 8.97 -7.18 -8.88
C LYS A 16 7.89 -6.10 -8.86
N GLY A 17 8.08 -5.08 -8.04
CA GLY A 17 7.18 -3.94 -8.02
C GLY A 17 5.89 -4.15 -7.25
N TYR A 18 5.90 -5.00 -6.22
CA TYR A 18 4.70 -5.15 -5.40
C TYR A 18 5.07 -5.57 -3.98
N GLY A 19 4.09 -5.46 -3.10
CA GLY A 19 4.27 -5.84 -1.72
C GLY A 19 2.95 -5.87 -0.99
N THR A 20 3.01 -5.84 0.34
CA THR A 20 1.80 -5.82 1.16
C THR A 20 1.91 -4.77 2.25
N ILE A 21 0.72 -4.27 2.62
CA ILE A 21 0.56 -3.29 3.69
C ILE A 21 -0.34 -3.91 4.74
N HIS A 22 0.03 -3.72 6.00
CA HIS A 22 -0.83 -4.11 7.11
C HIS A 22 -1.70 -2.92 7.47
N ALA A 23 -2.96 -2.97 7.10
CA ALA A 23 -3.88 -1.85 7.31
C ALA A 23 -4.27 -1.73 8.79
N GLU A 24 -4.74 -0.55 9.17
CA GLU A 24 -5.22 -0.32 10.53
C GLU A 24 -6.30 -1.30 10.94
N SER A 25 -7.11 -1.71 10.00
CA SER A 25 -8.21 -2.65 10.25
C SER A 25 -7.71 -4.06 10.56
N GLY A 26 -6.42 -4.31 10.34
CA GLY A 26 -5.87 -5.65 10.51
C GLY A 26 -5.78 -6.44 9.23
N GLU A 27 -6.30 -5.90 8.14
CA GLU A 27 -6.25 -6.59 6.85
C GLU A 27 -4.88 -6.48 6.21
N GLN A 28 -4.51 -7.52 5.50
CA GLN A 28 -3.31 -7.49 4.66
C GLN A 28 -3.75 -7.03 3.28
N VAL A 29 -3.14 -5.93 2.82
CA VAL A 29 -3.55 -5.25 1.60
C VAL A 29 -2.43 -5.32 0.58
N PHE A 30 -2.78 -5.68 -0.64
CA PHE A 30 -1.82 -5.77 -1.74
C PHE A 30 -1.54 -4.39 -2.31
N VAL A 31 -0.28 -4.12 -2.64
CA VAL A 31 0.09 -2.84 -3.24
C VAL A 31 1.05 -3.07 -4.41
N HIS A 32 0.80 -2.39 -5.51
CA HIS A 32 1.65 -2.42 -6.70
C HIS A 32 2.32 -1.06 -6.87
N TYR A 33 3.52 -1.04 -7.46
CA TYR A 33 4.26 0.22 -7.57
C TYR A 33 3.47 1.30 -8.32
N SER A 34 2.61 0.90 -9.24
CA SER A 34 1.80 1.85 -10.00
C SER A 34 0.77 2.57 -9.12
N ALA A 35 0.51 2.05 -7.93
CA ALA A 35 -0.43 2.67 -7.00
C ALA A 35 0.26 3.66 -6.07
N ILE A 36 1.58 3.72 -6.09
CA ILE A 36 2.33 4.63 -5.21
C ILE A 36 2.39 5.99 -5.88
N THR A 37 1.86 7.00 -5.19
CA THR A 37 1.82 8.37 -5.72
C THR A 37 2.69 9.27 -4.86
N GLY A 38 2.85 10.51 -5.32
CA GLY A 38 3.66 11.46 -4.59
C GLY A 38 5.09 11.46 -5.06
N GLN A 39 5.93 12.12 -4.31
CA GLN A 39 7.33 12.29 -4.68
C GLN A 39 8.19 11.15 -4.18
N GLY A 40 9.31 10.96 -4.84
CA GLY A 40 10.27 9.96 -4.47
C GLY A 40 10.18 8.72 -5.32
N ALA A 41 11.02 7.74 -5.04
CA ALA A 41 11.04 6.50 -5.77
C ALA A 41 9.76 5.70 -5.50
N PRO A 42 9.25 4.96 -6.49
CA PRO A 42 8.05 4.16 -6.29
C PRO A 42 8.37 2.85 -5.55
N LEU A 43 9.14 2.97 -4.49
CA LEU A 43 9.54 1.84 -3.65
C LEU A 43 9.15 2.16 -2.22
N LEU A 44 8.68 1.15 -1.52
CA LEU A 44 8.31 1.30 -0.12
C LEU A 44 9.27 0.49 0.74
N ASP A 45 9.57 1.04 1.91
CA ASP A 45 10.45 0.35 2.86
C ASP A 45 9.60 -0.37 3.89
N GLU A 46 10.11 -1.52 4.33
CA GLU A 46 9.47 -2.27 5.39
C GLU A 46 9.34 -1.40 6.63
N GLY A 47 8.14 -1.37 7.22
CA GLY A 47 7.89 -0.57 8.40
C GLY A 47 7.46 0.86 8.11
N GLU A 48 7.46 1.27 6.86
CA GLU A 48 7.07 2.62 6.49
C GLU A 48 5.57 2.81 6.63
N ARG A 49 5.16 3.98 7.14
CA ARG A 49 3.73 4.29 7.29
C ARG A 49 3.20 4.97 6.04
N VAL A 50 2.01 4.54 5.63
CA VAL A 50 1.41 5.03 4.38
C VAL A 50 -0.08 5.27 4.57
N ALA A 51 -0.62 6.16 3.75
CA ALA A 51 -2.06 6.37 3.63
C ALA A 51 -2.47 5.92 2.24
N PHE A 52 -3.65 5.35 2.13
CA PHE A 52 -4.07 4.79 0.85
C PHE A 52 -5.58 4.59 0.83
N PHE A 53 -6.11 4.32 -0.35
CA PHE A 53 -7.50 3.91 -0.50
C PHE A 53 -7.53 2.38 -0.58
N LEU A 54 -8.34 1.79 0.27
CA LEU A 54 -8.48 0.33 0.35
C LEU A 54 -9.69 -0.10 -0.44
N GLU A 55 -9.46 -0.98 -1.41
CA GLU A 55 -10.53 -1.56 -2.21
C GLU A 55 -10.53 -3.07 -2.07
N HIS A 56 -11.72 -3.63 -1.91
CA HIS A 56 -11.88 -5.07 -1.87
C HIS A 56 -12.25 -5.55 -3.27
N THR A 57 -11.29 -6.18 -3.93
CA THR A 57 -11.53 -6.74 -5.26
C THR A 57 -11.92 -8.20 -5.14
N VAL A 58 -12.29 -8.81 -6.27
CA VAL A 58 -12.65 -10.22 -6.28
C VAL A 58 -11.50 -11.10 -5.81
N ARG A 59 -10.26 -10.62 -5.98
CA ARG A 59 -9.08 -11.42 -5.65
C ARG A 59 -8.58 -11.16 -4.25
N SER A 60 -8.48 -9.91 -3.88
CA SER A 60 -7.88 -9.56 -2.59
C SER A 60 -8.08 -8.09 -2.31
N PRO A 61 -7.89 -7.65 -1.04
CA PRO A 61 -7.85 -6.22 -0.74
C PRO A 61 -6.65 -5.59 -1.44
N GLU A 62 -6.86 -4.45 -2.08
CA GLU A 62 -5.81 -3.76 -2.81
C GLU A 62 -5.77 -2.29 -2.43
N ALA A 63 -4.56 -1.71 -2.47
CA ALA A 63 -4.36 -0.31 -2.15
C ALA A 63 -4.21 0.51 -3.43
N SER A 64 -4.75 1.73 -3.41
CA SER A 64 -4.54 2.69 -4.48
C SER A 64 -4.19 4.04 -3.88
N ASP A 65 -3.56 4.90 -4.69
CA ASP A 65 -3.13 6.23 -4.25
C ASP A 65 -2.37 6.18 -2.94
N VAL A 66 -1.34 5.36 -2.91
CA VAL A 66 -0.53 5.18 -1.71
C VAL A 66 0.44 6.33 -1.55
N THR A 67 0.40 7.00 -0.40
CA THR A 67 1.31 8.10 -0.09
C THR A 67 2.03 7.84 1.22
N ARG A 68 3.30 8.23 1.27
CA ARG A 68 4.09 8.09 2.50
C ARG A 68 3.67 9.14 3.50
N LEU A 69 3.66 8.74 4.79
CA LEU A 69 3.23 9.60 5.88
C LEU A 69 4.38 10.15 6.69
N ASN A 70 5.44 10.46 6.13
CA ASN A 70 6.53 11.01 6.93
C ASN A 70 6.52 12.51 6.90
#